data_4dceb845373dead8501307215cc871df
#
_entry.id   4dceb845373dead8501307215cc871df
#
_cell.length_a   1.000
_cell.length_b   1.000
_cell.length_c   1.000
_cell.angle_alpha   90.00
_cell.angle_beta   90.00
_cell.angle_gamma   90.00
#
_symmetry.space_group_name_H-M   'P 1'
#
loop_
_entity.id
_entity.type
_entity.pdbx_description
1 polymer ?
#
loop_
_entity_poly.entity_id
_entity_poly.type
_entity_poly.pdbx_seq_one_letter_code
_entity_poly.pdbx_strand_id
1 'polypeptide(L)'
;APRHRVVTLDSRGHGRSPRGDGPLTIARMADDVDAALSALDLSGVDLLGFSDGGNVALELALRHPGRIGALVVVGANLFPDGLKARSLMPMRATHLTLRVAAHWLPWARAAAERWALMTDDPHIDPADLARVDVPALVVVGRRDLVRPEHSRLIAGSLPNALLATVEHA
;
A
#
# COMPACT_ATOMS: atom_id res chain seq x y z
N ALA A 1 -15.49 -5.73 15.17
CA ALA A 1 -16.38 -6.75 14.62
C ALA A 1 -16.70 -7.77 15.73
N PRO A 2 -17.94 -8.27 15.87
CA PRO A 2 -18.32 -9.12 17.02
C PRO A 2 -17.63 -10.50 17.03
N ARG A 3 -16.97 -10.89 15.93
CA ARG A 3 -16.31 -12.20 15.79
C ARG A 3 -14.80 -12.10 15.60
N HIS A 4 -14.23 -10.90 15.57
CA HIS A 4 -12.80 -10.70 15.30
C HIS A 4 -12.23 -9.66 16.27
N ARG A 5 -11.02 -9.90 16.73
CA ARG A 5 -10.18 -8.85 17.30
C ARG A 5 -9.65 -8.00 16.14
N VAL A 6 -9.94 -6.71 16.16
CA VAL A 6 -9.46 -5.78 15.12
C VAL A 6 -8.32 -4.96 15.70
N VAL A 7 -7.21 -4.90 14.98
CA VAL A 7 -6.05 -4.04 15.26
C VAL A 7 -5.89 -3.08 14.10
N THR A 8 -5.80 -1.80 14.39
CA THR A 8 -5.53 -0.77 13.39
C THR A 8 -4.18 -0.12 13.67
N LEU A 9 -3.40 0.09 12.61
CA LEU A 9 -2.08 0.69 12.68
C LEU A 9 -2.05 1.97 11.83
N ASP A 10 -1.57 3.06 12.42
CA ASP A 10 -1.16 4.22 11.65
C ASP A 10 0.23 3.95 11.08
N SER A 11 0.42 4.03 9.78
CA SER A 11 1.74 3.88 9.16
C SER A 11 2.71 4.96 9.64
N ARG A 12 4.02 4.67 9.65
CA ARG A 12 5.05 5.66 10.03
C ARG A 12 4.82 6.99 9.31
N GLY A 13 4.96 8.11 10.03
CA GLY A 13 4.75 9.45 9.51
C GLY A 13 3.29 9.84 9.26
N HIS A 14 2.33 8.98 9.64
CA HIS A 14 0.89 9.21 9.52
C HIS A 14 0.20 9.10 10.89
N GLY A 15 -0.93 9.78 11.02
CA GLY A 15 -1.74 9.72 12.23
C GLY A 15 -0.95 10.01 13.51
N ARG A 16 -0.93 9.06 14.44
CA ARG A 16 -0.21 9.13 15.71
C ARG A 16 1.17 8.45 15.67
N SER A 17 1.51 7.79 14.58
CA SER A 17 2.79 7.10 14.45
C SER A 17 3.90 8.08 14.06
N PRO A 18 5.02 8.11 14.80
CA PRO A 18 6.15 8.96 14.46
C PRO A 18 6.73 8.53 13.10
N ARG A 19 7.39 9.46 12.42
CA ARG A 19 8.06 9.17 11.17
C ARG A 19 9.22 8.19 11.34
N GLY A 20 9.90 8.24 12.47
CA GLY A 20 11.12 7.49 12.71
C GLY A 20 12.28 7.92 11.79
N ASP A 21 13.35 7.14 11.84
CA ASP A 21 14.56 7.38 11.05
C ASP A 21 14.49 6.68 9.68
N GLY A 22 15.36 7.12 8.75
CA GLY A 22 15.52 6.53 7.43
C GLY A 22 14.44 6.94 6.42
N PRO A 23 14.42 6.34 5.21
CA PRO A 23 13.49 6.70 4.15
C PRO A 23 12.06 6.30 4.49
N LEU A 24 11.09 7.08 3.99
CA LEU A 24 9.68 6.75 4.05
C LEU A 24 9.34 5.95 2.78
N THR A 25 9.13 4.64 2.91
CA THR A 25 8.82 3.73 1.79
C THR A 25 7.75 2.71 2.19
N ILE A 26 7.01 2.20 1.20
CA ILE A 26 5.99 1.16 1.39
C ILE A 26 6.63 -0.12 1.98
N ALA A 27 7.78 -0.54 1.47
CA ALA A 27 8.50 -1.71 1.98
C ALA A 27 8.85 -1.57 3.48
N ARG A 28 9.29 -0.39 3.91
CA ARG A 28 9.61 -0.14 5.31
C ARG A 28 8.37 -0.08 6.20
N MET A 29 7.25 0.41 5.68
CA MET A 29 5.97 0.33 6.39
C MET A 29 5.51 -1.12 6.57
N ALA A 30 5.79 -1.99 5.61
CA ALA A 30 5.53 -3.43 5.74
C ALA A 30 6.38 -4.06 6.87
N ASP A 31 7.66 -3.71 6.96
CA ASP A 31 8.53 -4.16 8.06
C ASP A 31 8.03 -3.65 9.44
N ASP A 32 7.46 -2.44 9.51
CA ASP A 32 6.83 -1.93 10.74
C ASP A 32 5.60 -2.74 11.14
N VAL A 33 4.78 -3.12 10.15
CA VAL A 33 3.61 -3.98 10.41
C VAL A 33 4.07 -5.34 10.93
N ASP A 34 5.11 -5.95 10.35
CA ASP A 34 5.68 -7.20 10.86
C ASP A 34 6.18 -7.07 12.29
N ALA A 35 6.90 -5.98 12.60
CA ALA A 35 7.37 -5.71 13.96
C ALA A 35 6.19 -5.54 14.94
N ALA A 36 5.11 -4.87 14.54
CA ALA A 36 3.92 -4.71 15.36
C ALA A 36 3.20 -6.05 15.58
N LEU A 37 3.06 -6.89 14.54
CA LEU A 37 2.50 -8.24 14.67
C LEU A 37 3.33 -9.09 15.63
N SER A 38 4.65 -9.01 15.54
CA SER A 38 5.57 -9.71 16.44
C SER A 38 5.42 -9.23 17.90
N ALA A 39 5.33 -7.92 18.13
CA ALA A 39 5.15 -7.35 19.46
C ALA A 39 3.79 -7.72 20.10
N LEU A 40 2.79 -8.03 19.28
CA LEU A 40 1.45 -8.45 19.70
C LEU A 40 1.28 -9.98 19.74
N ASP A 41 2.33 -10.73 19.41
CA ASP A 41 2.32 -12.19 19.28
C ASP A 41 1.21 -12.69 18.33
N LEU A 42 1.12 -12.04 17.15
CA LEU A 42 0.14 -12.33 16.11
C LEU A 42 0.80 -12.91 14.87
N SER A 43 0.18 -13.96 14.32
CA SER A 43 0.54 -14.61 13.06
C SER A 43 -0.72 -15.13 12.36
N GLY A 44 -0.64 -15.37 11.05
CA GLY A 44 -1.78 -15.87 10.28
C GLY A 44 -2.99 -14.92 10.31
N VAL A 45 -2.76 -13.61 10.36
CA VAL A 45 -3.82 -12.60 10.47
C VAL A 45 -4.54 -12.37 9.14
N ASP A 46 -5.83 -12.07 9.20
CA ASP A 46 -6.55 -11.53 8.06
C ASP A 46 -6.19 -10.04 7.93
N LEU A 47 -5.51 -9.68 6.84
CA LEU A 47 -5.01 -8.33 6.61
C LEU A 47 -5.86 -7.58 5.60
N LEU A 48 -6.34 -6.38 5.97
CA LEU A 48 -7.02 -5.48 5.05
C LEU A 48 -6.22 -4.18 4.92
N GLY A 49 -5.89 -3.82 3.68
CA GLY A 49 -5.22 -2.56 3.35
C GLY A 49 -5.98 -1.74 2.30
N PHE A 50 -6.06 -0.42 2.52
CA PHE A 50 -6.66 0.52 1.59
C PHE A 50 -5.61 1.47 1.02
N SER A 51 -5.61 1.68 -0.32
CA SER A 51 -4.66 2.56 -1.02
C SER A 51 -3.21 2.18 -0.67
N ASP A 52 -2.40 3.10 -0.13
CA ASP A 52 -1.03 2.80 0.35
C ASP A 52 -1.01 1.66 1.37
N GLY A 53 -2.05 1.53 2.21
CA GLY A 53 -2.21 0.38 3.11
C GLY A 53 -2.36 -0.95 2.35
N GLY A 54 -2.95 -0.94 1.17
CA GLY A 54 -3.02 -2.09 0.27
C GLY A 54 -1.64 -2.45 -0.31
N ASN A 55 -0.86 -1.44 -0.66
CA ASN A 55 0.52 -1.61 -1.12
C ASN A 55 1.41 -2.19 0.00
N VAL A 56 1.25 -1.67 1.24
CA VAL A 56 1.92 -2.19 2.45
C VAL A 56 1.53 -3.65 2.69
N ALA A 57 0.25 -4.01 2.49
CA ALA A 57 -0.22 -5.37 2.69
C ALA A 57 0.37 -6.35 1.66
N LEU A 58 0.51 -5.95 0.39
CA LEU A 58 1.19 -6.74 -0.64
C LEU A 58 2.68 -6.91 -0.33
N GLU A 59 3.37 -5.84 0.06
CA GLU A 59 4.78 -5.90 0.48
C GLU A 59 4.97 -6.81 1.70
N LEU A 60 4.09 -6.73 2.70
CA LEU A 60 4.15 -7.60 3.87
C LEU A 60 4.00 -9.08 3.48
N ALA A 61 3.05 -9.39 2.59
CA ALA A 61 2.84 -10.75 2.12
C ALA A 61 4.07 -11.33 1.41
N LEU A 62 4.77 -10.49 0.63
CA LEU A 62 5.98 -10.88 -0.09
C LEU A 62 7.21 -11.03 0.82
N ARG A 63 7.40 -10.10 1.74
CA ARG A 63 8.60 -9.99 2.56
C ARG A 63 8.56 -10.88 3.80
N HIS A 64 7.37 -11.11 4.34
CA HIS A 64 7.14 -11.85 5.58
C HIS A 64 6.10 -12.95 5.38
N PRO A 65 6.39 -13.99 4.56
CA PRO A 65 5.47 -15.10 4.32
C PRO A 65 5.11 -15.80 5.64
N GLY A 66 3.85 -16.22 5.77
CA GLY A 66 3.34 -16.84 6.98
C GLY A 66 2.78 -15.86 8.03
N ARG A 67 2.95 -14.54 7.87
CA ARG A 67 2.31 -13.55 8.73
C ARG A 67 0.83 -13.37 8.45
N ILE A 68 0.40 -13.62 7.22
CA ILE A 68 -0.95 -13.37 6.73
C ILE A 68 -1.66 -14.69 6.48
N GLY A 69 -2.91 -14.81 6.92
CA GLY A 69 -3.82 -15.92 6.63
C GLY A 69 -4.75 -15.66 5.47
N ALA A 70 -5.19 -14.39 5.31
CA ALA A 70 -5.96 -13.93 4.16
C ALA A 70 -5.65 -12.44 3.89
N LEU A 71 -5.81 -12.02 2.63
CA LEU A 71 -5.44 -10.70 2.16
C LEU A 71 -6.62 -9.99 1.49
N VAL A 72 -6.91 -8.78 1.92
CA VAL A 72 -7.86 -7.88 1.23
C VAL A 72 -7.13 -6.58 0.88
N VAL A 73 -7.00 -6.29 -0.41
CA VAL A 73 -6.40 -5.03 -0.90
C VAL A 73 -7.43 -4.21 -1.65
N VAL A 74 -7.59 -2.96 -1.24
CA VAL A 74 -8.58 -2.04 -1.78
C VAL A 74 -7.87 -0.85 -2.42
N GLY A 75 -8.02 -0.66 -3.73
CA GLY A 75 -7.43 0.46 -4.46
C GLY A 75 -5.89 0.47 -4.44
N ALA A 76 -5.26 -0.69 -4.41
CA ALA A 76 -3.80 -0.85 -4.39
C ALA A 76 -3.19 -0.72 -5.81
N ASN A 77 -1.91 -0.38 -5.86
CA ASN A 77 -1.11 -0.37 -7.10
C ASN A 77 0.28 -0.99 -6.85
N LEU A 78 0.84 -1.65 -7.86
CA LEU A 78 2.17 -2.28 -7.78
C LEU A 78 3.30 -1.30 -8.09
N PHE A 79 2.99 -0.26 -8.86
CA PHE A 79 3.90 0.80 -9.26
C PHE A 79 3.11 2.07 -9.61
N PRO A 80 3.75 3.26 -9.57
CA PRO A 80 3.05 4.55 -9.77
C PRO A 80 2.25 4.62 -11.08
N ASP A 81 2.75 4.06 -12.18
CA ASP A 81 2.07 4.07 -13.47
C ASP A 81 0.81 3.16 -13.52
N GLY A 82 0.51 2.43 -12.44
CA GLY A 82 -0.77 1.77 -12.20
C GLY A 82 -1.92 2.75 -11.99
N LEU A 83 -1.62 3.99 -11.63
CA LEU A 83 -2.60 5.07 -11.50
C LEU A 83 -3.01 5.66 -12.86
N LYS A 84 -4.21 6.23 -12.94
CA LYS A 84 -4.66 6.98 -14.12
C LYS A 84 -3.80 8.24 -14.31
N ALA A 85 -3.35 8.49 -15.53
CA ALA A 85 -2.47 9.63 -15.84
C ALA A 85 -3.03 10.98 -15.37
N ARG A 86 -4.35 11.17 -15.49
CA ARG A 86 -5.05 12.38 -15.02
C ARG A 86 -4.88 12.64 -13.52
N SER A 87 -4.63 11.58 -12.73
CA SER A 87 -4.39 11.65 -11.29
C SER A 87 -2.90 11.72 -10.97
N LEU A 88 -2.09 10.88 -11.63
CA LEU A 88 -0.65 10.78 -11.39
C LEU A 88 0.10 12.05 -11.80
N MET A 89 -0.25 12.68 -12.93
CA MET A 89 0.47 13.87 -13.41
C MET A 89 0.41 15.06 -12.46
N PRO A 90 -0.77 15.46 -11.91
CA PRO A 90 -0.82 16.50 -10.88
C PRO A 90 -0.04 16.12 -9.61
N MET A 91 -0.08 14.84 -9.21
CA MET A 91 0.68 14.34 -8.05
C MET A 91 2.18 14.52 -8.26
N ARG A 92 2.71 14.13 -9.43
CA ARG A 92 4.13 14.33 -9.80
C ARG A 92 4.53 15.80 -9.83
N ALA A 93 3.66 16.67 -10.37
CA ALA A 93 3.90 18.10 -10.37
C ALA A 93 3.97 18.68 -8.95
N THR A 94 3.03 18.30 -8.07
CA THR A 94 3.03 18.70 -6.66
C THR A 94 4.28 18.17 -5.94
N HIS A 95 4.64 16.90 -6.14
CA HIS A 95 5.85 16.33 -5.55
C HIS A 95 7.10 17.09 -5.99
N LEU A 96 7.26 17.37 -7.29
CA LEU A 96 8.40 18.14 -7.80
C LEU A 96 8.47 19.54 -7.17
N THR A 97 7.34 20.23 -7.08
CA THR A 97 7.26 21.56 -6.45
C THR A 97 7.71 21.50 -4.98
N LEU A 98 7.23 20.50 -4.23
CA LEU A 98 7.61 20.31 -2.83
C LEU A 98 9.08 19.94 -2.67
N ARG A 99 9.65 19.14 -3.56
CA ARG A 99 11.10 18.82 -3.58
C ARG A 99 11.95 20.07 -3.78
N VAL A 100 11.55 20.94 -4.69
CA VAL A 100 12.24 22.23 -4.89
C VAL A 100 12.11 23.10 -3.64
N ALA A 101 10.89 23.24 -3.10
CA ALA A 101 10.65 24.04 -1.90
C ALA A 101 11.37 23.51 -0.64
N ALA A 102 11.65 22.21 -0.59
CA ALA A 102 12.34 21.55 0.53
C ALA A 102 13.79 22.04 0.75
N HIS A 103 14.39 22.73 -0.23
CA HIS A 103 15.69 23.35 -0.07
C HIS A 103 15.67 24.56 0.89
N TRP A 104 14.52 25.20 1.03
CA TRP A 104 14.36 26.42 1.85
C TRP A 104 13.34 26.25 2.98
N LEU A 105 12.41 25.29 2.84
CA LEU A 105 11.27 25.14 3.73
C LEU A 105 11.25 23.74 4.37
N PRO A 106 11.60 23.61 5.66
CA PRO A 106 11.68 22.29 6.33
C PRO A 106 10.37 21.49 6.28
N TRP A 107 9.20 22.15 6.36
CA TRP A 107 7.90 21.48 6.25
C TRP A 107 7.65 20.85 4.86
N ALA A 108 8.21 21.46 3.80
CA ALA A 108 8.06 20.95 2.45
C ALA A 108 8.80 19.62 2.24
N ARG A 109 9.87 19.38 3.00
CA ARG A 109 10.60 18.12 2.98
C ARG A 109 9.72 16.95 3.45
N ALA A 110 9.07 17.08 4.60
CA ALA A 110 8.16 16.05 5.10
C ALA A 110 6.95 15.85 4.18
N ALA A 111 6.45 16.91 3.55
CA ALA A 111 5.40 16.82 2.56
C ALA A 111 5.88 16.10 1.30
N ALA A 112 7.06 16.43 0.76
CA ALA A 112 7.64 15.77 -0.42
C ALA A 112 7.83 14.26 -0.18
N GLU A 113 8.31 13.85 1.00
CA GLU A 113 8.47 12.44 1.34
C GLU A 113 7.13 11.67 1.33
N ARG A 114 6.04 12.27 1.81
CA ARG A 114 4.71 11.65 1.72
C ARG A 114 4.19 11.56 0.30
N TRP A 115 4.44 12.58 -0.52
CA TRP A 115 4.06 12.54 -1.94
C TRP A 115 4.87 11.53 -2.74
N ALA A 116 6.13 11.26 -2.34
CA ALA A 116 6.96 10.23 -2.94
C ALA A 116 6.35 8.83 -2.85
N LEU A 117 5.61 8.51 -1.78
CA LEU A 117 4.89 7.23 -1.64
C LEU A 117 3.90 6.97 -2.80
N MET A 118 3.34 8.01 -3.41
CA MET A 118 2.39 7.88 -4.52
C MET A 118 3.02 8.04 -5.90
N THR A 119 4.17 8.75 -5.98
CA THR A 119 4.78 9.10 -7.26
C THR A 119 6.01 8.28 -7.60
N ASP A 120 6.70 7.78 -6.58
CA ASP A 120 7.99 7.09 -6.68
C ASP A 120 7.97 5.70 -6.03
N ASP A 121 6.86 5.28 -5.40
CA ASP A 121 6.70 4.01 -4.70
C ASP A 121 5.23 3.52 -4.89
N PRO A 122 4.91 2.23 -4.79
CA PRO A 122 5.81 1.07 -4.68
C PRO A 122 6.45 0.65 -6.01
N HIS A 123 7.31 -0.37 -5.93
CA HIS A 123 7.88 -1.06 -7.10
C HIS A 123 7.80 -2.59 -6.89
N ILE A 124 6.59 -3.13 -6.94
CA ILE A 124 6.34 -4.56 -6.79
C ILE A 124 6.32 -5.20 -8.18
N ASP A 125 7.16 -6.21 -8.40
CA ASP A 125 7.10 -7.00 -9.63
C ASP A 125 5.83 -7.89 -9.59
N PRO A 126 4.95 -7.80 -10.59
CA PRO A 126 3.79 -8.69 -10.68
C PRO A 126 4.14 -10.18 -10.58
N ALA A 127 5.30 -10.59 -11.11
CA ALA A 127 5.76 -11.98 -11.06
C ALA A 127 6.03 -12.46 -9.63
N ASP A 128 6.45 -11.57 -8.74
CA ASP A 128 6.68 -11.92 -7.34
C ASP A 128 5.40 -12.28 -6.59
N LEU A 129 4.24 -11.75 -7.01
CA LEU A 129 2.95 -12.05 -6.39
C LEU A 129 2.55 -13.53 -6.49
N ALA A 130 3.14 -14.27 -7.44
CA ALA A 130 2.93 -15.71 -7.55
C ALA A 130 3.39 -16.51 -6.31
N ARG A 131 4.22 -15.89 -5.44
CA ARG A 131 4.67 -16.48 -4.17
C ARG A 131 3.68 -16.26 -3.00
N VAL A 132 2.67 -15.42 -3.19
CA VAL A 132 1.68 -15.11 -2.16
C VAL A 132 0.54 -16.12 -2.25
N ASP A 133 0.69 -17.24 -1.57
CA ASP A 133 -0.23 -18.38 -1.60
C ASP A 133 -1.26 -18.33 -0.45
N VAL A 134 -1.95 -17.19 -0.31
CA VAL A 134 -3.06 -17.03 0.63
C VAL A 134 -4.31 -16.59 -0.11
N PRO A 135 -5.52 -16.91 0.39
CA PRO A 135 -6.74 -16.36 -0.16
C PRO A 135 -6.67 -14.83 -0.23
N ALA A 136 -6.94 -14.26 -1.40
CA ALA A 136 -6.85 -12.83 -1.60
C ALA A 136 -8.12 -12.25 -2.24
N LEU A 137 -8.51 -11.05 -1.85
CA LEU A 137 -9.57 -10.27 -2.46
C LEU A 137 -9.01 -8.92 -2.89
N VAL A 138 -8.99 -8.67 -4.19
CA VAL A 138 -8.64 -7.37 -4.78
C VAL A 138 -9.93 -6.60 -5.00
N VAL A 139 -10.06 -5.44 -4.37
CA VAL A 139 -11.25 -4.59 -4.47
C VAL A 139 -10.88 -3.27 -5.14
N VAL A 140 -11.67 -2.83 -6.09
CA VAL A 140 -11.49 -1.55 -6.78
C VAL A 140 -12.82 -0.86 -7.01
N GLY A 141 -12.86 0.45 -6.86
CA GLY A 141 -14.00 1.26 -7.24
C GLY A 141 -14.07 1.47 -8.77
N ARG A 142 -15.26 1.56 -9.34
CA ARG A 142 -15.42 1.86 -10.79
C ARG A 142 -14.78 3.19 -11.17
N ARG A 143 -14.76 4.16 -10.27
CA ARG A 143 -14.19 5.50 -10.48
C ARG A 143 -12.83 5.69 -9.80
N ASP A 144 -12.22 4.60 -9.33
CA ASP A 144 -10.94 4.61 -8.63
C ASP A 144 -9.84 5.36 -9.41
N LEU A 145 -8.80 5.77 -8.67
CA LEU A 145 -7.59 6.38 -9.24
C LEU A 145 -6.74 5.33 -9.97
N VAL A 146 -6.82 4.07 -9.54
CA VAL A 146 -6.12 2.93 -10.15
C VAL A 146 -6.78 2.60 -11.49
N ARG A 147 -5.96 2.24 -12.46
CA ARG A 147 -6.46 1.76 -13.77
C ARG A 147 -7.10 0.38 -13.62
N PRO A 148 -8.26 0.11 -14.25
CA PRO A 148 -8.92 -1.20 -14.17
C PRO A 148 -8.01 -2.36 -14.61
N GLU A 149 -7.17 -2.12 -15.63
CA GLU A 149 -6.20 -3.10 -16.15
C GLU A 149 -5.16 -3.46 -15.08
N HIS A 150 -4.78 -2.48 -14.26
CA HIS A 150 -3.82 -2.66 -13.19
C HIS A 150 -4.38 -3.51 -12.05
N SER A 151 -5.64 -3.28 -11.67
CA SER A 151 -6.32 -4.13 -10.67
C SER A 151 -6.51 -5.57 -11.16
N ARG A 152 -6.77 -5.76 -12.48
CA ARG A 152 -6.78 -7.10 -13.09
C ARG A 152 -5.39 -7.74 -13.09
N LEU A 153 -4.34 -6.95 -13.31
CA LEU A 153 -2.95 -7.43 -13.22
C LEU A 153 -2.65 -7.95 -11.81
N ILE A 154 -2.99 -7.18 -10.75
CA ILE A 154 -2.80 -7.61 -9.36
C ILE A 154 -3.53 -8.93 -9.11
N ALA A 155 -4.83 -8.99 -9.42
CA ALA A 155 -5.63 -10.18 -9.19
C ALA A 155 -5.16 -11.39 -10.01
N GLY A 156 -4.72 -11.17 -11.27
CA GLY A 156 -4.22 -12.24 -12.13
C GLY A 156 -2.81 -12.74 -11.76
N SER A 157 -2.05 -11.96 -10.98
CA SER A 157 -0.70 -12.32 -10.54
C SER A 157 -0.71 -13.08 -9.20
N LEU A 158 -1.79 -12.97 -8.42
CA LEU A 158 -1.98 -13.69 -7.16
C LEU A 158 -2.64 -15.05 -7.44
N PRO A 159 -2.09 -16.20 -6.96
CA PRO A 159 -2.60 -17.53 -7.27
C PRO A 159 -4.06 -17.77 -6.83
N ASN A 160 -4.45 -17.24 -5.68
CA ASN A 160 -5.74 -17.49 -5.04
C ASN A 160 -6.57 -16.19 -4.86
N ALA A 161 -6.60 -15.32 -5.89
CA ALA A 161 -7.27 -14.04 -5.79
C ALA A 161 -8.63 -14.00 -6.51
N LEU A 162 -9.55 -13.25 -5.92
CA LEU A 162 -10.77 -12.78 -6.55
C LEU A 162 -10.67 -11.26 -6.78
N LEU A 163 -11.24 -10.79 -7.88
CA LEU A 163 -11.40 -9.35 -8.17
C LEU A 163 -12.85 -8.93 -7.97
N ALA A 164 -13.07 -7.93 -7.13
CA ALA A 164 -14.37 -7.32 -6.92
C ALA A 164 -14.36 -5.85 -7.33
N THR A 165 -15.35 -5.43 -8.10
CA THR A 165 -15.53 -4.01 -8.48
C THR A 165 -16.75 -3.44 -7.75
N VAL A 166 -16.57 -2.30 -7.09
CA VAL A 166 -17.64 -1.57 -6.41
C VAL A 166 -18.19 -0.50 -7.35
N GLU A 167 -19.46 -0.63 -7.76
CA GLU A 167 -20.05 0.18 -8.84
C GLU A 167 -20.18 1.67 -8.50
N HIS A 168 -20.41 2.02 -7.24
CA HIS A 168 -20.68 3.39 -6.81
C HIS A 168 -19.52 4.05 -6.04
N ALA A 169 -18.33 3.46 -6.11
CA ALA A 169 -17.11 3.98 -5.48
C ALA A 169 -16.07 4.42 -6.52
#